data_0b9e9c558a479e9427cddb244e39516c
#
_entry.id   0b9e9c558a479e9427cddb244e39516c
#
_cell.length_a   1.000
_cell.length_b   1.000
_cell.length_c   1.000
_cell.angle_alpha   90.00
_cell.angle_beta   90.00
_cell.angle_gamma   90.00
#
_symmetry.space_group_name_H-M   'P 1'
#
loop_
_entity.id
_entity.type
_entity.pdbx_description
1 polymer ?
#
loop_
_entity_poly.entity_id
_entity_poly.type
_entity_poly.pdbx_seq_one_letter_code
_entity_poly.pdbx_strand_id
1 'polypeptide(L)'
;MSFFENTRKPVGLGGKIMVAMMNLGHSPVARWGLHFLELAPDAKVLDCGCGGGANIKRLLKKCPEGIVKGIDYSPISVERARSLNRAAIQEGRCVVWQGSVERIIFAKDWFDAVTAFETVYFWPDLPQCFREVHRVLKPGGTFLICNESNGDTDKDEKWTEIIGGMTIYKDVELKAYLEQAGFHDVQIHKKKSWLCITARK
;
A
#
# COMPACT_ATOMS: atom_id res chain seq x y z
N MET A 1 12.78 -7.10 -21.30
CA MET A 1 12.16 -6.51 -20.07
C MET A 1 13.32 -6.10 -19.18
N SER A 2 13.44 -4.82 -18.85
CA SER A 2 14.50 -4.29 -17.97
C SER A 2 14.34 -4.90 -16.57
N PHE A 3 15.46 -5.05 -15.82
CA PHE A 3 15.40 -5.51 -14.42
C PHE A 3 14.45 -4.65 -13.57
N PHE A 4 14.42 -3.34 -13.81
CA PHE A 4 13.57 -2.39 -13.10
C PHE A 4 12.08 -2.46 -13.46
N GLU A 5 11.69 -3.03 -14.60
CA GLU A 5 10.28 -3.29 -14.91
C GLU A 5 9.64 -4.32 -13.98
N ASN A 6 10.46 -5.18 -13.34
CA ASN A 6 10.01 -6.08 -12.27
C ASN A 6 9.57 -5.34 -10.99
N THR A 7 9.86 -4.06 -10.85
CA THR A 7 9.35 -3.24 -9.74
C THR A 7 7.84 -3.06 -9.85
N ARG A 8 7.35 -2.85 -11.07
CA ARG A 8 5.92 -2.70 -11.35
C ARG A 8 5.22 -4.05 -11.45
N LYS A 9 5.70 -4.95 -12.33
CA LYS A 9 5.09 -6.26 -12.58
C LYS A 9 6.14 -7.37 -12.53
N PRO A 10 6.43 -7.92 -11.34
CA PRO A 10 7.42 -8.99 -11.18
C PRO A 10 7.07 -10.20 -12.03
N VAL A 11 8.03 -10.71 -12.81
CA VAL A 11 7.90 -11.92 -13.61
C VAL A 11 9.14 -12.82 -13.46
N GLY A 12 8.93 -14.13 -13.47
CA GLY A 12 9.99 -15.13 -13.42
C GLY A 12 10.88 -15.06 -12.16
N LEU A 13 12.10 -15.58 -12.27
CA LEU A 13 13.06 -15.62 -11.15
C LEU A 13 13.53 -14.21 -10.77
N GLY A 14 13.76 -13.33 -11.76
CA GLY A 14 14.14 -11.92 -11.53
C GLY A 14 13.07 -11.16 -10.75
N GLY A 15 11.78 -11.42 -11.03
CA GLY A 15 10.68 -10.84 -10.27
C GLY A 15 10.64 -11.31 -8.82
N LYS A 16 10.91 -12.59 -8.54
CA LYS A 16 11.00 -13.11 -7.15
C LYS A 16 12.11 -12.44 -6.35
N ILE A 17 13.28 -12.21 -6.97
CA ILE A 17 14.41 -11.51 -6.35
C ILE A 17 14.03 -10.05 -6.09
N MET A 18 13.44 -9.37 -7.07
CA MET A 18 13.01 -7.98 -6.95
C MET A 18 12.04 -7.78 -5.78
N VAL A 19 10.99 -8.62 -5.67
CA VAL A 19 10.02 -8.56 -4.55
C VAL A 19 10.71 -8.76 -3.19
N ALA A 20 11.71 -9.63 -3.11
CA ALA A 20 12.47 -9.83 -1.88
C ALA A 20 13.32 -8.60 -1.53
N MET A 21 13.98 -7.97 -2.52
CA MET A 21 14.77 -6.75 -2.32
C MET A 21 13.87 -5.57 -1.92
N MET A 22 12.72 -5.40 -2.55
CA MET A 22 11.74 -4.37 -2.20
C MET A 22 11.25 -4.51 -0.75
N ASN A 23 10.94 -5.72 -0.29
CA ASN A 23 10.55 -5.97 1.10
C ASN A 23 11.60 -5.51 2.13
N LEU A 24 12.88 -5.58 1.78
CA LEU A 24 13.99 -5.13 2.64
C LEU A 24 14.23 -3.63 2.49
N GLY A 25 14.34 -3.13 1.26
CA GLY A 25 14.69 -1.75 0.94
C GLY A 25 13.69 -0.76 1.51
N HIS A 26 12.38 -1.00 1.33
CA HIS A 26 11.31 -0.11 1.80
C HIS A 26 10.96 -0.28 3.29
N SER A 27 11.70 -1.14 4.02
CA SER A 27 11.44 -1.38 5.46
C SER A 27 11.56 -0.12 6.34
N PRO A 28 12.55 0.78 6.14
CA PRO A 28 12.66 1.98 6.96
C PRO A 28 11.49 2.94 6.78
N VAL A 29 11.09 3.23 5.54
CA VAL A 29 9.96 4.13 5.24
C VAL A 29 8.66 3.56 5.76
N ALA A 30 8.42 2.26 5.57
CA ALA A 30 7.20 1.61 6.06
C ALA A 30 7.09 1.65 7.61
N ARG A 31 8.20 1.43 8.32
CA ARG A 31 8.21 1.57 9.79
C ARG A 31 7.92 2.98 10.23
N TRP A 32 8.50 3.98 9.55
CA TRP A 32 8.24 5.38 9.83
C TRP A 32 6.77 5.73 9.57
N GLY A 33 6.20 5.36 8.42
CA GLY A 33 4.80 5.60 8.10
C GLY A 33 3.83 4.96 9.10
N LEU A 34 4.14 3.73 9.57
CA LEU A 34 3.31 3.04 10.56
C LEU A 34 3.24 3.72 11.94
N HIS A 35 4.09 4.69 12.25
CA HIS A 35 3.94 5.51 13.48
C HIS A 35 2.72 6.41 13.42
N PHE A 36 2.25 6.78 12.24
CA PHE A 36 1.09 7.65 12.03
C PHE A 36 -0.22 6.86 11.90
N LEU A 37 -0.18 5.53 12.04
CA LEU A 37 -1.36 4.67 11.99
C LEU A 37 -1.65 4.09 13.38
N GLU A 38 -2.72 4.53 13.99
CA GLU A 38 -3.26 3.92 15.21
C GLU A 38 -4.26 2.82 14.83
N LEU A 39 -4.14 1.67 15.47
CA LEU A 39 -5.02 0.52 15.27
C LEU A 39 -5.47 -0.04 16.61
N ALA A 40 -6.74 -0.37 16.73
CA ALA A 40 -7.24 -1.19 17.82
C ALA A 40 -6.62 -2.61 17.71
N PRO A 41 -6.48 -3.35 18.83
CA PRO A 41 -5.92 -4.70 18.83
C PRO A 41 -6.65 -5.68 17.89
N ASP A 42 -7.95 -5.51 17.70
CA ASP A 42 -8.85 -6.32 16.88
C ASP A 42 -9.16 -5.72 15.49
N ALA A 43 -8.43 -4.69 15.08
CA ALA A 43 -8.68 -3.96 13.84
C ALA A 43 -8.65 -4.86 12.59
N LYS A 44 -9.53 -4.54 11.63
CA LYS A 44 -9.56 -5.13 10.29
C LYS A 44 -8.84 -4.20 9.32
N VAL A 45 -7.73 -4.65 8.76
CA VAL A 45 -6.86 -3.83 7.91
C VAL A 45 -6.76 -4.41 6.51
N LEU A 46 -6.74 -3.55 5.49
CA LEU A 46 -6.43 -3.91 4.11
C LEU A 46 -5.11 -3.27 3.68
N ASP A 47 -4.18 -4.06 3.16
CA ASP A 47 -2.94 -3.58 2.53
C ASP A 47 -3.08 -3.65 1.01
N CYS A 48 -3.20 -2.49 0.36
CA CYS A 48 -3.40 -2.34 -1.08
C CYS A 48 -2.06 -2.26 -1.81
N GLY A 49 -1.83 -3.17 -2.77
CA GLY A 49 -0.52 -3.36 -3.40
C GLY A 49 0.47 -3.95 -2.39
N CYS A 50 0.06 -5.03 -1.72
CA CYS A 50 0.79 -5.59 -0.58
C CYS A 50 2.16 -6.20 -0.93
N GLY A 51 2.51 -6.29 -2.21
CA GLY A 51 3.78 -6.83 -2.68
C GLY A 51 4.08 -8.20 -2.08
N GLY A 52 5.29 -8.38 -1.57
CA GLY A 52 5.72 -9.62 -0.92
C GLY A 52 5.21 -9.81 0.52
N GLY A 53 4.28 -8.98 1.00
CA GLY A 53 3.57 -9.15 2.27
C GLY A 53 4.34 -8.74 3.54
N ALA A 54 5.44 -8.00 3.40
CA ALA A 54 6.22 -7.57 4.57
C ALA A 54 5.44 -6.61 5.48
N ASN A 55 4.61 -5.72 4.89
CA ASN A 55 3.77 -4.80 5.64
C ASN A 55 2.57 -5.50 6.27
N ILE A 56 1.99 -6.51 5.62
CA ILE A 56 0.99 -7.39 6.24
C ILE A 56 1.53 -7.95 7.57
N LYS A 57 2.76 -8.46 7.59
CA LYS A 57 3.40 -8.98 8.82
C LYS A 57 3.57 -7.90 9.91
N ARG A 58 3.85 -6.65 9.52
CA ARG A 58 3.95 -5.52 10.46
C ARG A 58 2.59 -5.11 11.02
N LEU A 59 1.58 -5.06 10.16
CA LEU A 59 0.19 -4.74 10.53
C LEU A 59 -0.39 -5.80 11.48
N LEU A 60 -0.17 -7.10 11.22
CA LEU A 60 -0.57 -8.19 12.12
C LEU A 60 0.02 -8.08 13.54
N LYS A 61 1.22 -7.46 13.66
CA LYS A 61 1.82 -7.17 14.97
C LYS A 61 1.17 -5.97 15.66
N LYS A 62 0.69 -5.00 14.88
CA LYS A 62 0.00 -3.82 15.41
C LYS A 62 -1.43 -4.13 15.86
N CYS A 63 -2.09 -5.10 15.25
CA CYS A 63 -3.43 -5.56 15.62
C CYS A 63 -3.37 -7.07 15.94
N PRO A 64 -2.89 -7.47 17.13
CA PRO A 64 -2.61 -8.86 17.46
C PRO A 64 -3.86 -9.77 17.51
N GLU A 65 -5.04 -9.22 17.70
CA GLU A 65 -6.34 -9.89 17.69
C GLU A 65 -7.10 -9.65 16.38
N GLY A 66 -6.57 -8.78 15.52
CA GLY A 66 -7.19 -8.32 14.28
C GLY A 66 -6.93 -9.21 13.09
N ILE A 67 -7.47 -8.78 11.95
CA ILE A 67 -7.36 -9.45 10.65
C ILE A 67 -6.71 -8.48 9.66
N VAL A 68 -5.68 -8.95 8.96
CA VAL A 68 -5.06 -8.20 7.86
C VAL A 68 -5.30 -8.92 6.54
N LYS A 69 -5.92 -8.20 5.60
CA LYS A 69 -6.10 -8.67 4.22
C LYS A 69 -5.15 -7.92 3.30
N GLY A 70 -4.65 -8.60 2.27
CA GLY A 70 -3.79 -8.00 1.24
C GLY A 70 -4.37 -8.19 -0.14
N ILE A 71 -4.21 -7.20 -1.00
CA ILE A 71 -4.45 -7.33 -2.45
C ILE A 71 -3.22 -6.88 -3.22
N ASP A 72 -2.90 -7.61 -4.28
CA ASP A 72 -1.87 -7.24 -5.24
C ASP A 72 -2.25 -7.80 -6.61
N TYR A 73 -1.96 -7.06 -7.69
CA TYR A 73 -2.29 -7.52 -9.03
C TYR A 73 -1.29 -8.55 -9.57
N SER A 74 -0.08 -8.61 -8.99
CA SER A 74 0.98 -9.55 -9.39
C SER A 74 0.82 -10.92 -8.72
N PRO A 75 0.67 -12.01 -9.48
CA PRO A 75 0.58 -13.35 -8.91
C PRO A 75 1.84 -13.74 -8.14
N ILE A 76 3.03 -13.28 -8.57
CA ILE A 76 4.31 -13.54 -7.88
C ILE A 76 4.34 -12.85 -6.52
N SER A 77 3.88 -11.60 -6.43
CA SER A 77 3.75 -10.87 -5.18
C SER A 77 2.79 -11.59 -4.22
N VAL A 78 1.62 -12.01 -4.72
CA VAL A 78 0.60 -12.74 -3.94
C VAL A 78 1.15 -14.06 -3.41
N GLU A 79 1.83 -14.86 -4.25
CA GLU A 79 2.47 -16.12 -3.84
C GLU A 79 3.49 -15.87 -2.71
N ARG A 80 4.34 -14.85 -2.88
CA ARG A 80 5.35 -14.48 -1.87
C ARG A 80 4.71 -13.99 -0.58
N ALA A 81 3.68 -13.14 -0.66
CA ALA A 81 2.96 -12.64 0.50
C ALA A 81 2.29 -13.76 1.30
N ARG A 82 1.67 -14.72 0.61
CA ARG A 82 1.08 -15.93 1.23
C ARG A 82 2.14 -16.79 1.92
N SER A 83 3.27 -17.01 1.27
CA SER A 83 4.38 -17.76 1.84
C SER A 83 4.93 -17.11 3.12
N LEU A 84 5.15 -15.77 3.07
CA LEU A 84 5.70 -15.01 4.21
C LEU A 84 4.75 -14.96 5.41
N ASN A 85 3.44 -14.98 5.17
CA ASN A 85 2.40 -14.84 6.20
C ASN A 85 1.64 -16.16 6.45
N ARG A 86 2.24 -17.32 6.10
CA ARG A 86 1.61 -18.64 6.17
C ARG A 86 0.99 -18.93 7.55
N ALA A 87 1.70 -18.64 8.64
CA ALA A 87 1.20 -18.89 10.00
C ALA A 87 -0.09 -18.11 10.27
N ALA A 88 -0.09 -16.80 10.00
CA ALA A 88 -1.28 -15.98 10.18
C ALA A 88 -2.46 -16.38 9.26
N ILE A 89 -2.16 -16.93 8.08
CA ILE A 89 -3.19 -17.48 7.18
C ILE A 89 -3.81 -18.75 7.79
N GLN A 90 -2.99 -19.63 8.36
CA GLN A 90 -3.47 -20.85 9.04
C GLN A 90 -4.29 -20.52 10.29
N GLU A 91 -3.95 -19.44 11.00
CA GLU A 91 -4.69 -18.91 12.14
C GLU A 91 -5.99 -18.17 11.75
N GLY A 92 -6.27 -18.01 10.44
CA GLY A 92 -7.43 -17.25 9.95
C GLY A 92 -7.32 -15.73 10.06
N ARG A 93 -6.15 -15.21 10.46
CA ARG A 93 -5.90 -13.77 10.66
C ARG A 93 -5.36 -13.04 9.44
N CYS A 94 -5.04 -13.76 8.37
CA CYS A 94 -4.54 -13.16 7.13
C CYS A 94 -5.15 -13.84 5.91
N VAL A 95 -5.46 -13.03 4.90
CA VAL A 95 -5.79 -13.54 3.55
C VAL A 95 -5.17 -12.60 2.53
N VAL A 96 -4.62 -13.17 1.43
CA VAL A 96 -4.06 -12.40 0.33
C VAL A 96 -4.73 -12.82 -0.97
N TRP A 97 -5.28 -11.85 -1.72
CA TRP A 97 -5.90 -12.05 -3.03
C TRP A 97 -5.10 -11.39 -4.15
N GLN A 98 -5.21 -11.99 -5.32
CA GLN A 98 -4.84 -11.31 -6.55
C GLN A 98 -6.00 -10.43 -7.00
N GLY A 99 -5.74 -9.13 -7.18
CA GLY A 99 -6.77 -8.18 -7.59
C GLY A 99 -6.23 -6.78 -7.81
N SER A 100 -7.06 -5.90 -8.40
CA SER A 100 -6.78 -4.49 -8.62
C SER A 100 -7.46 -3.61 -7.56
N VAL A 101 -6.80 -2.51 -7.21
CA VAL A 101 -7.36 -1.48 -6.32
C VAL A 101 -8.51 -0.71 -6.98
N GLU A 102 -8.58 -0.70 -8.31
CA GLU A 102 -9.70 -0.08 -9.05
C GLU A 102 -11.05 -0.73 -8.76
N ARG A 103 -11.02 -1.99 -8.33
CA ARG A 103 -12.23 -2.75 -7.97
C ARG A 103 -11.92 -3.69 -6.82
N ILE A 104 -12.04 -3.18 -5.60
CA ILE A 104 -11.78 -3.95 -4.38
C ILE A 104 -12.97 -4.90 -4.12
N ILE A 105 -12.68 -6.20 -3.99
CA ILE A 105 -13.70 -7.28 -3.87
C ILE A 105 -14.46 -7.29 -2.55
N PHE A 106 -14.07 -6.45 -1.59
CA PHE A 106 -14.68 -6.42 -0.26
C PHE A 106 -15.91 -5.51 -0.19
N ALA A 107 -16.80 -5.79 0.76
CA ALA A 107 -17.98 -4.98 1.05
C ALA A 107 -17.58 -3.56 1.48
N LYS A 108 -18.50 -2.61 1.31
CA LYS A 108 -18.38 -1.28 1.88
C LYS A 108 -18.32 -1.36 3.41
N ASP A 109 -17.67 -0.35 4.03
CA ASP A 109 -17.64 -0.16 5.49
C ASP A 109 -17.11 -1.38 6.26
N TRP A 110 -16.09 -2.06 5.73
CA TRP A 110 -15.58 -3.30 6.31
C TRP A 110 -14.27 -3.14 7.07
N PHE A 111 -13.38 -2.23 6.63
CA PHE A 111 -12.05 -2.05 7.21
C PHE A 111 -11.97 -0.86 8.15
N ASP A 112 -11.25 -1.03 9.25
CA ASP A 112 -10.90 0.05 10.18
C ASP A 112 -9.75 0.90 9.62
N ALA A 113 -8.86 0.28 8.83
CA ALA A 113 -7.80 0.98 8.12
C ALA A 113 -7.50 0.33 6.77
N VAL A 114 -7.04 1.16 5.81
CA VAL A 114 -6.45 0.74 4.56
C VAL A 114 -5.05 1.34 4.45
N THR A 115 -4.07 0.58 3.95
CA THR A 115 -2.71 1.04 3.76
C THR A 115 -2.25 0.87 2.31
N ALA A 116 -1.38 1.77 1.85
CA ALA A 116 -0.71 1.73 0.56
C ALA A 116 0.76 2.15 0.74
N PHE A 117 1.69 1.18 0.69
CA PHE A 117 3.12 1.41 0.85
C PHE A 117 3.83 1.24 -0.48
N GLU A 118 4.45 2.29 -1.02
CA GLU A 118 5.22 2.26 -2.26
C GLU A 118 4.44 1.76 -3.49
N THR A 119 3.13 1.97 -3.54
CA THR A 119 2.27 1.36 -4.56
C THR A 119 1.41 2.36 -5.33
N VAL A 120 1.05 3.49 -4.74
CA VAL A 120 0.18 4.52 -5.34
C VAL A 120 0.75 5.03 -6.68
N TYR A 121 2.05 4.99 -6.86
CA TYR A 121 2.76 5.31 -8.10
C TYR A 121 2.26 4.55 -9.34
N PHE A 122 1.68 3.36 -9.13
CA PHE A 122 1.30 2.41 -10.16
C PHE A 122 -0.21 2.22 -10.29
N TRP A 123 -0.99 2.95 -9.50
CA TRP A 123 -2.44 2.84 -9.56
C TRP A 123 -2.97 3.50 -10.83
N PRO A 124 -3.77 2.80 -11.65
CA PRO A 124 -4.08 3.28 -13.00
C PRO A 124 -5.00 4.50 -13.02
N ASP A 125 -6.16 4.42 -12.40
CA ASP A 125 -7.11 5.53 -12.22
C ASP A 125 -7.13 5.90 -10.75
N LEU A 126 -6.26 6.83 -10.36
CA LEU A 126 -6.08 7.21 -8.97
C LEU A 126 -7.38 7.69 -8.30
N PRO A 127 -8.20 8.58 -8.93
CA PRO A 127 -9.51 8.95 -8.41
C PRO A 127 -10.43 7.76 -8.17
N GLN A 128 -10.50 6.80 -9.09
CA GLN A 128 -11.31 5.59 -8.93
C GLN A 128 -10.78 4.70 -7.81
N CYS A 129 -9.46 4.51 -7.75
CA CYS A 129 -8.83 3.72 -6.69
C CYS A 129 -9.13 4.33 -5.31
N PHE A 130 -9.06 5.66 -5.16
CA PHE A 130 -9.36 6.33 -3.89
C PHE A 130 -10.84 6.22 -3.52
N ARG A 131 -11.77 6.28 -4.49
CA ARG A 131 -13.20 6.02 -4.24
C ARG A 131 -13.43 4.58 -3.74
N GLU A 132 -12.75 3.58 -4.30
CA GLU A 132 -12.84 2.20 -3.84
C GLU A 132 -12.27 2.01 -2.43
N VAL A 133 -11.12 2.64 -2.12
CA VAL A 133 -10.56 2.66 -0.76
C VAL A 133 -11.56 3.30 0.21
N HIS A 134 -12.11 4.46 -0.15
CA HIS A 134 -13.13 5.13 0.66
C HIS A 134 -14.36 4.26 0.87
N ARG A 135 -14.83 3.57 -0.18
CA ARG A 135 -15.99 2.69 -0.10
C ARG A 135 -15.81 1.56 0.93
N VAL A 136 -14.66 0.91 0.94
CA VAL A 136 -14.41 -0.24 1.81
C VAL A 136 -14.01 0.13 3.23
N LEU A 137 -13.57 1.35 3.49
CA LEU A 137 -13.32 1.86 4.83
C LEU A 137 -14.63 2.09 5.58
N LYS A 138 -14.65 1.80 6.87
CA LYS A 138 -15.72 2.19 7.79
C LYS A 138 -15.75 3.72 7.97
N PRO A 139 -16.91 4.31 8.32
CA PRO A 139 -16.94 5.69 8.81
C PRO A 139 -15.94 5.88 9.97
N GLY A 140 -15.11 6.94 9.88
CA GLY A 140 -14.01 7.19 10.80
C GLY A 140 -12.77 6.31 10.60
N GLY A 141 -12.78 5.40 9.62
CA GLY A 141 -11.61 4.58 9.26
C GLY A 141 -10.48 5.41 8.65
N THR A 142 -9.26 4.90 8.73
CA THR A 142 -8.05 5.61 8.27
C THR A 142 -7.50 5.02 6.98
N PHE A 143 -7.23 5.87 5.99
CA PHE A 143 -6.37 5.54 4.86
C PHE A 143 -4.97 6.08 5.09
N LEU A 144 -3.94 5.23 4.96
CA LEU A 144 -2.53 5.61 5.03
C LEU A 144 -1.84 5.34 3.70
N ILE A 145 -1.22 6.37 3.13
CA ILE A 145 -0.30 6.29 1.99
C ILE A 145 1.11 6.57 2.51
N CYS A 146 2.10 5.76 2.13
CA CYS A 146 3.48 5.97 2.54
C CYS A 146 4.44 5.66 1.38
N ASN A 147 5.22 6.66 0.98
CA ASN A 147 6.06 6.67 -0.20
C ASN A 147 7.48 7.17 0.11
N GLU A 148 8.51 6.60 -0.55
CA GLU A 148 9.91 7.09 -0.50
C GLU A 148 10.11 8.35 -1.33
N SER A 149 9.32 8.53 -2.38
CA SER A 149 9.36 9.68 -3.28
C SER A 149 8.14 10.58 -3.07
N ASN A 150 8.38 11.89 -2.96
CA ASN A 150 7.36 12.91 -2.67
C ASN A 150 7.13 13.90 -3.81
N GLY A 151 7.81 13.73 -4.95
CA GLY A 151 7.70 14.62 -6.11
C GLY A 151 8.45 15.95 -5.99
N ASP A 152 9.27 16.13 -4.96
CA ASP A 152 9.98 17.39 -4.70
C ASP A 152 11.47 17.35 -5.11
N THR A 153 11.96 16.24 -5.68
CA THR A 153 13.39 16.07 -5.97
C THR A 153 13.65 15.67 -7.43
N ASP A 154 14.78 16.15 -8.00
CA ASP A 154 15.23 15.76 -9.34
C ASP A 154 15.46 14.25 -9.51
N LYS A 155 15.61 13.52 -8.40
CA LYS A 155 15.71 12.06 -8.41
C LYS A 155 14.39 11.39 -8.78
N ASP A 156 13.28 12.04 -8.49
CA ASP A 156 11.94 11.52 -8.76
C ASP A 156 11.68 11.46 -10.26
N GLU A 157 12.15 12.45 -11.05
CA GLU A 157 12.06 12.44 -12.51
C GLU A 157 12.81 11.24 -13.11
N LYS A 158 14.01 10.94 -12.60
CA LYS A 158 14.80 9.78 -13.06
C LYS A 158 14.08 8.45 -12.85
N TRP A 159 13.35 8.30 -11.75
CA TRP A 159 12.59 7.06 -11.48
C TRP A 159 11.42 6.90 -12.45
N THR A 160 10.72 7.98 -12.81
CA THR A 160 9.63 7.93 -13.79
C THR A 160 10.13 7.59 -15.21
N GLU A 161 11.36 7.98 -15.55
CA GLU A 161 12.00 7.60 -16.82
C GLU A 161 12.44 6.13 -16.84
N ILE A 162 12.96 5.61 -15.72
CA ILE A 162 13.50 4.24 -15.62
C ILE A 162 12.38 3.19 -15.50
N ILE A 163 11.30 3.51 -14.75
CA ILE A 163 10.21 2.59 -14.45
C ILE A 163 8.98 3.02 -15.24
N GLY A 164 8.73 2.33 -16.36
CA GLY A 164 7.57 2.63 -17.21
C GLY A 164 6.24 2.56 -16.48
N GLY A 165 5.42 3.61 -16.62
CA GLY A 165 4.10 3.73 -16.00
C GLY A 165 4.12 4.01 -14.49
N MET A 166 5.24 4.49 -13.95
CA MET A 166 5.33 5.07 -12.63
C MET A 166 4.95 6.55 -12.68
N THR A 167 4.08 6.98 -11.78
CA THR A 167 3.73 8.40 -11.59
C THR A 167 4.00 8.78 -10.15
N ILE A 168 4.89 9.75 -9.93
CA ILE A 168 5.18 10.27 -8.60
C ILE A 168 4.34 11.53 -8.40
N TYR A 169 3.44 11.46 -7.43
CA TYR A 169 2.52 12.55 -7.10
C TYR A 169 3.08 13.41 -5.99
N LYS A 170 2.90 14.72 -6.08
CA LYS A 170 3.15 15.63 -4.97
C LYS A 170 2.08 15.48 -3.88
N ASP A 171 2.43 15.85 -2.67
CA ASP A 171 1.52 15.81 -1.52
C ASP A 171 0.22 16.62 -1.75
N VAL A 172 0.33 17.78 -2.39
CA VAL A 172 -0.83 18.63 -2.71
C VAL A 172 -1.78 17.96 -3.71
N GLU A 173 -1.24 17.20 -4.67
CA GLU A 173 -2.04 16.45 -5.65
C GLU A 173 -2.76 15.28 -4.98
N LEU A 174 -2.03 14.49 -4.17
CA LEU A 174 -2.63 13.38 -3.43
C LEU A 174 -3.71 13.87 -2.46
N LYS A 175 -3.47 14.99 -1.78
CA LYS A 175 -4.47 15.62 -0.92
C LYS A 175 -5.73 15.99 -1.69
N ALA A 176 -5.59 16.65 -2.84
CA ALA A 176 -6.72 17.04 -3.67
C ALA A 176 -7.54 15.82 -4.15
N TYR A 177 -6.88 14.74 -4.59
CA TYR A 177 -7.55 13.50 -4.99
C TYR A 177 -8.25 12.80 -3.82
N LEU A 178 -7.65 12.81 -2.61
CA LEU A 178 -8.27 12.26 -1.41
C LEU A 178 -9.54 13.04 -1.04
N GLU A 179 -9.48 14.36 -1.00
CA GLU A 179 -10.63 15.23 -0.70
C GLU A 179 -11.75 15.05 -1.75
N GLN A 180 -11.39 14.94 -3.03
CA GLN A 180 -12.34 14.66 -4.11
C GLN A 180 -13.01 13.27 -3.97
N ALA A 181 -12.31 12.29 -3.41
CA ALA A 181 -12.86 10.96 -3.13
C ALA A 181 -13.72 10.90 -1.86
N GLY A 182 -13.85 12.01 -1.11
CA GLY A 182 -14.66 12.12 0.10
C GLY A 182 -13.90 11.95 1.41
N PHE A 183 -12.56 11.86 1.37
CA PHE A 183 -11.75 11.84 2.58
C PHE A 183 -11.65 13.24 3.21
N HIS A 184 -11.51 13.28 4.52
CA HIS A 184 -11.30 14.49 5.31
C HIS A 184 -10.12 14.30 6.28
N ASP A 185 -9.78 15.33 7.08
CA ASP A 185 -8.69 15.31 8.06
C ASP A 185 -7.36 14.79 7.47
N VAL A 186 -7.04 15.26 6.25
CA VAL A 186 -5.83 14.85 5.54
C VAL A 186 -4.60 15.45 6.21
N GLN A 187 -3.80 14.59 6.84
CA GLN A 187 -2.54 14.94 7.50
C GLN A 187 -1.35 14.52 6.64
N ILE A 188 -0.39 15.43 6.45
CA ILE A 188 0.79 15.21 5.63
C ILE A 188 2.03 15.22 6.52
N HIS A 189 2.82 14.17 6.44
CA HIS A 189 4.09 14.01 7.15
C HIS A 189 5.21 13.84 6.13
N LYS A 190 6.27 14.61 6.25
CA LYS A 190 7.46 14.53 5.37
C LYS A 190 8.72 14.28 6.19
N LYS A 191 9.63 13.46 5.64
CA LYS A 191 10.96 13.23 6.18
C LYS A 191 11.96 13.08 5.04
N LYS A 192 12.68 14.14 4.70
CA LYS A 192 13.50 14.20 3.47
C LYS A 192 12.61 13.96 2.24
N SER A 193 12.92 12.93 1.43
CA SER A 193 12.11 12.51 0.28
C SER A 193 10.88 11.68 0.66
N TRP A 194 10.77 11.21 1.91
CA TRP A 194 9.67 10.37 2.35
C TRP A 194 8.39 11.17 2.56
N LEU A 195 7.30 10.61 2.12
CA LEU A 195 5.95 11.15 2.27
C LEU A 195 5.07 10.12 2.97
N CYS A 196 4.35 10.53 4.01
CA CYS A 196 3.25 9.77 4.57
C CYS A 196 2.01 10.66 4.68
N ILE A 197 0.89 10.17 4.19
CA ILE A 197 -0.40 10.86 4.28
C ILE A 197 -1.36 9.95 5.01
N THR A 198 -2.08 10.50 5.99
CA THR A 198 -3.25 9.86 6.60
C THR A 198 -4.49 10.68 6.31
N ALA A 199 -5.60 10.01 6.03
CA ALA A 199 -6.89 10.64 5.78
C ALA A 199 -8.01 9.82 6.42
N ARG A 200 -9.10 10.48 6.83
CA ARG A 200 -10.28 9.85 7.43
C ARG A 200 -11.44 9.74 6.42
N LYS A 201 -12.18 8.64 6.55
CA LYS A 201 -13.49 8.54 5.89
C LYS A 201 -14.56 9.20 6.71
#